data_41e54df25e69afc7fc80eb7e546d58a0
#
_entry.id   41e54df25e69afc7fc80eb7e546d58a0
#
_cell.length_a   1.000
_cell.length_b   1.000
_cell.length_c   1.000
_cell.angle_alpha   90.00
_cell.angle_beta   90.00
_cell.angle_gamma   90.00
#
_symmetry.space_group_name_H-M   'P 1'
#
loop_
_entity.id
_entity.type
_entity.pdbx_description
1 polymer ?
#
loop_
_entity_poly.entity_id
_entity_poly.type
_entity_poly.pdbx_seq_one_letter_code
_entity_poly.pdbx_strand_id
1 'polypeptide(L)'
;TVQHTPYYNVSEELQPIQPVYLDGVVLPASLTGNWFVSIAGGTSAFLGTPLGCEDLFGRLKPSYSFAVGKWFTPSVGARINYSGVQFKDGTLSNQDYHHIHADLLWNVLGCRYARQEQVRWNLAPFAGVGLLHNASNGNNPFTVSYGVQGEYRISKRVSAMLELSGTTTFQDFDGYGRPNRLGDHMVSLTAGFTFHLGKVGWKRAVDATSYIRQNEWLVD
;
A
#
# COMPACT_ATOMS: atom_id res chain seq x y z
N THR A 1 -59.19 15.89 -44.82
CA THR A 1 -58.64 16.39 -43.55
C THR A 1 -57.34 15.65 -43.30
N VAL A 2 -56.23 16.30 -43.62
CA VAL A 2 -54.88 15.75 -43.34
C VAL A 2 -54.57 16.09 -41.88
N GLN A 3 -54.46 15.07 -41.04
CA GLN A 3 -53.94 15.24 -39.68
C GLN A 3 -52.44 15.52 -39.78
N HIS A 4 -52.07 16.75 -39.48
CA HIS A 4 -50.66 17.09 -39.18
C HIS A 4 -50.27 16.43 -37.86
N THR A 5 -49.50 15.37 -37.92
CA THR A 5 -48.70 14.92 -36.76
C THR A 5 -47.74 16.05 -36.38
N PRO A 6 -47.71 16.49 -35.13
CA PRO A 6 -46.72 17.49 -34.72
C PRO A 6 -45.31 16.92 -34.90
N TYR A 7 -44.51 17.57 -35.74
CA TYR A 7 -43.06 17.31 -35.78
C TYR A 7 -42.51 17.68 -34.43
N TYR A 8 -42.31 16.70 -33.59
CA TYR A 8 -41.50 16.90 -32.41
C TYR A 8 -40.06 17.22 -32.85
N ASN A 9 -39.59 18.39 -32.48
CA ASN A 9 -38.21 18.79 -32.72
C ASN A 9 -37.32 18.04 -31.72
N VAL A 10 -36.93 16.84 -32.09
CA VAL A 10 -36.06 15.96 -31.27
C VAL A 10 -34.73 16.60 -30.89
N SER A 11 -34.35 17.69 -31.60
CA SER A 11 -33.10 18.41 -31.32
C SER A 11 -33.12 19.32 -30.09
N GLU A 12 -34.31 19.71 -29.59
CA GLU A 12 -34.39 20.59 -28.40
C GLU A 12 -34.49 19.82 -27.09
N GLU A 13 -34.85 18.54 -27.09
CA GLU A 13 -35.02 17.76 -25.86
C GLU A 13 -33.82 16.89 -25.49
N LEU A 14 -32.86 16.65 -26.40
CA LEU A 14 -31.62 15.93 -26.14
C LEU A 14 -30.55 16.86 -25.53
N GLN A 15 -30.83 17.46 -24.41
CA GLN A 15 -29.73 18.07 -23.65
C GLN A 15 -28.76 17.01 -23.16
N PRO A 16 -27.45 17.25 -23.32
CA PRO A 16 -26.47 16.29 -22.82
C PRO A 16 -26.68 16.09 -21.33
N ILE A 17 -27.01 14.87 -20.92
CA ILE A 17 -27.20 14.53 -19.52
C ILE A 17 -25.88 14.77 -18.81
N GLN A 18 -25.87 15.67 -17.85
CA GLN A 18 -24.71 15.83 -16.99
C GLN A 18 -24.55 14.55 -16.13
N PRO A 19 -23.34 13.97 -16.10
CA PRO A 19 -23.14 12.73 -15.36
C PRO A 19 -23.37 12.98 -13.86
N VAL A 20 -24.32 12.26 -13.30
CA VAL A 20 -24.53 12.20 -11.86
C VAL A 20 -23.63 11.07 -11.34
N TYR A 21 -22.86 11.33 -10.29
CA TYR A 21 -21.95 10.35 -9.72
C TYR A 21 -22.56 9.73 -8.47
N LEU A 22 -22.40 8.42 -8.33
CA LEU A 22 -22.78 7.71 -7.10
C LEU A 22 -21.94 8.21 -5.93
N ASP A 23 -22.60 8.50 -4.81
CA ASP A 23 -21.91 8.91 -3.60
C ASP A 23 -21.15 7.76 -2.95
N GLY A 24 -19.90 8.00 -2.61
CA GLY A 24 -19.06 7.02 -1.95
C GLY A 24 -18.57 5.84 -2.80
N VAL A 25 -18.89 5.79 -4.12
CA VAL A 25 -18.49 4.69 -5.01
C VAL A 25 -17.39 5.14 -5.94
N VAL A 26 -16.25 4.44 -5.87
CA VAL A 26 -15.06 4.69 -6.69
C VAL A 26 -14.74 3.44 -7.52
N LEU A 27 -14.44 3.65 -8.79
CA LEU A 27 -14.02 2.57 -9.68
C LEU A 27 -12.62 2.08 -9.32
N PRO A 28 -12.36 0.76 -9.43
CA PRO A 28 -11.03 0.21 -9.29
C PRO A 28 -10.02 0.86 -10.25
N ALA A 29 -8.76 0.88 -9.86
CA ALA A 29 -7.69 1.41 -10.70
C ALA A 29 -7.54 0.59 -11.98
N SER A 30 -7.29 1.28 -13.10
CA SER A 30 -6.87 0.62 -14.34
C SER A 30 -5.51 -0.09 -14.15
N LEU A 31 -5.17 -1.03 -15.05
CA LEU A 31 -3.89 -1.74 -14.97
C LEU A 31 -2.67 -0.82 -14.92
N THR A 32 -2.72 0.32 -15.61
CA THR A 32 -1.64 1.32 -15.67
C THR A 32 -1.75 2.43 -14.62
N GLY A 33 -2.80 2.41 -13.78
CA GLY A 33 -3.04 3.46 -12.78
C GLY A 33 -2.57 3.11 -11.39
N ASN A 34 -2.24 4.16 -10.62
CA ASN A 34 -1.94 4.13 -9.20
C ASN A 34 -0.79 3.19 -8.79
N TRP A 35 0.21 3.04 -9.64
CA TRP A 35 1.48 2.44 -9.29
C TRP A 35 2.31 3.38 -8.43
N PHE A 36 3.15 2.83 -7.58
CA PHE A 36 4.10 3.60 -6.81
C PHE A 36 5.42 2.86 -6.63
N VAL A 37 6.48 3.64 -6.41
CA VAL A 37 7.81 3.20 -6.01
C VAL A 37 8.18 3.97 -4.76
N SER A 38 8.69 3.28 -3.75
CA SER A 38 9.13 3.90 -2.49
C SER A 38 10.59 3.59 -2.24
N ILE A 39 11.31 4.58 -1.74
CA ILE A 39 12.67 4.45 -1.24
C ILE A 39 12.73 5.02 0.16
N ALA A 40 13.30 4.29 1.09
CA ALA A 40 13.42 4.73 2.47
C ALA A 40 14.72 4.25 3.10
N GLY A 41 15.15 4.99 4.09
CA GLY A 41 16.26 4.65 4.95
C GLY A 41 15.88 4.86 6.41
N GLY A 42 16.55 4.16 7.29
CA GLY A 42 16.27 4.26 8.72
C GLY A 42 17.11 3.31 9.54
N THR A 43 16.50 2.74 10.54
CA THR A 43 17.17 1.83 11.48
C THR A 43 16.33 0.58 11.70
N SER A 44 17.02 -0.52 11.93
CA SER A 44 16.42 -1.78 12.36
C SER A 44 17.09 -2.29 13.63
N ALA A 45 16.32 -2.99 14.45
CA ALA A 45 16.80 -3.64 15.66
C ALA A 45 16.33 -5.10 15.68
N PHE A 46 17.26 -5.98 15.94
CA PHE A 46 16.97 -7.40 16.18
C PHE A 46 16.62 -7.58 17.65
N LEU A 47 15.47 -8.18 17.93
CA LEU A 47 14.97 -8.38 19.29
C LEU A 47 15.27 -9.78 19.84
N GLY A 48 15.51 -10.77 18.96
CA GLY A 48 15.81 -12.16 19.35
C GLY A 48 14.74 -12.85 20.18
N THR A 49 15.02 -14.07 20.62
CA THR A 49 14.29 -14.77 21.67
C THR A 49 15.29 -15.29 22.74
N PRO A 50 15.16 -14.95 24.04
CA PRO A 50 14.13 -14.12 24.66
C PRO A 50 14.38 -12.61 24.47
N LEU A 51 13.29 -11.86 24.44
CA LEU A 51 13.29 -10.39 24.41
C LEU A 51 14.14 -9.82 25.58
N GLY A 52 15.42 -9.61 25.33
CA GLY A 52 16.32 -8.90 26.23
C GLY A 52 16.36 -7.44 25.81
N CYS A 53 15.45 -6.61 26.32
CA CYS A 53 15.36 -5.19 25.98
C CYS A 53 16.42 -4.31 26.64
N GLU A 54 17.47 -4.89 27.22
CA GLU A 54 18.42 -4.13 28.03
C GLU A 54 19.26 -3.12 27.25
N ASP A 55 19.36 -3.25 25.91
CA ASP A 55 20.07 -2.25 25.08
C ASP A 55 19.52 -2.18 23.66
N LEU A 56 18.24 -1.76 23.50
CA LEU A 56 17.62 -1.57 22.19
C LEU A 56 18.42 -0.58 21.33
N PHE A 57 18.90 0.51 21.90
CA PHE A 57 19.63 1.54 21.17
C PHE A 57 21.02 1.06 20.71
N GLY A 58 21.69 0.20 21.48
CA GLY A 58 22.95 -0.41 21.08
C GLY A 58 22.84 -1.43 19.95
N ARG A 59 21.63 -1.91 19.66
CA ARG A 59 21.31 -2.88 18.57
C ARG A 59 20.84 -2.21 17.29
N LEU A 60 20.59 -0.90 17.31
CA LEU A 60 20.17 -0.16 16.13
C LEU A 60 21.25 -0.19 15.04
N LYS A 61 20.86 -0.60 13.86
CA LYS A 61 21.71 -0.63 12.66
C LYS A 61 21.00 0.07 11.49
N PRO A 62 21.78 0.70 10.60
CA PRO A 62 21.20 1.31 9.41
C PRO A 62 20.44 0.28 8.59
N SER A 63 19.30 0.69 8.07
CA SER A 63 18.44 -0.11 7.20
C SER A 63 17.99 0.73 6.02
N TYR A 64 17.80 0.11 4.88
CA TYR A 64 17.18 0.73 3.72
C TYR A 64 16.09 -0.19 3.15
N SER A 65 15.11 0.41 2.49
CA SER A 65 14.08 -0.32 1.79
C SER A 65 13.77 0.29 0.44
N PHE A 66 13.37 -0.60 -0.48
CA PHE A 66 12.90 -0.27 -1.81
C PHE A 66 11.62 -1.06 -2.07
N ALA A 67 10.54 -0.37 -2.42
CA ALA A 67 9.26 -1.03 -2.68
C ALA A 67 8.69 -0.61 -4.02
N VAL A 68 8.02 -1.56 -4.67
CA VAL A 68 7.16 -1.32 -5.84
C VAL A 68 5.79 -1.87 -5.53
N GLY A 69 4.77 -1.05 -5.73
CA GLY A 69 3.40 -1.44 -5.41
C GLY A 69 2.36 -0.75 -6.25
N LYS A 70 1.11 -1.12 -5.97
CA LYS A 70 -0.05 -0.60 -6.67
C LYS A 70 -1.23 -0.48 -5.72
N TRP A 71 -1.93 0.62 -5.82
CA TRP A 71 -3.25 0.78 -5.21
C TRP A 71 -4.33 0.32 -6.19
N PHE A 72 -5.11 -0.69 -5.82
CA PHE A 72 -6.24 -1.19 -6.61
C PHE A 72 -7.50 -0.37 -6.39
N THR A 73 -7.72 0.04 -5.15
CA THR A 73 -8.78 0.94 -4.71
C THR A 73 -8.18 2.02 -3.79
N PRO A 74 -8.92 3.06 -3.41
CA PRO A 74 -8.43 4.03 -2.42
C PRO A 74 -8.03 3.41 -1.08
N SER A 75 -8.57 2.24 -0.75
CA SER A 75 -8.36 1.57 0.53
C SER A 75 -7.47 0.35 0.46
N VAL A 76 -7.30 -0.28 -0.70
CA VAL A 76 -6.59 -1.57 -0.82
C VAL A 76 -5.48 -1.47 -1.85
N GLY A 77 -4.29 -1.85 -1.45
CA GLY A 77 -3.11 -1.95 -2.29
C GLY A 77 -2.27 -3.18 -1.98
N ALA A 78 -1.28 -3.43 -2.82
CA ALA A 78 -0.26 -4.43 -2.57
C ALA A 78 1.11 -3.90 -3.01
N ARG A 79 2.15 -4.41 -2.38
CA ARG A 79 3.54 -4.08 -2.74
C ARG A 79 4.46 -5.29 -2.59
N ILE A 80 5.55 -5.24 -3.31
CA ILE A 80 6.75 -6.03 -3.06
C ILE A 80 7.77 -5.09 -2.48
N ASN A 81 8.35 -5.45 -1.35
CA ASN A 81 9.35 -4.66 -0.64
C ASN A 81 10.64 -5.48 -0.52
N TYR A 82 11.74 -4.83 -0.79
CA TYR A 82 13.08 -5.31 -0.51
C TYR A 82 13.69 -4.44 0.58
N SER A 83 14.18 -5.05 1.64
CA SER A 83 14.93 -4.37 2.69
C SER A 83 16.22 -5.13 2.99
N GLY A 84 17.24 -4.39 3.32
CA GLY A 84 18.52 -4.97 3.61
C GLY A 84 19.33 -4.10 4.53
N VAL A 85 20.30 -4.65 5.14
CA VAL A 85 21.52 -4.16 5.72
C VAL A 85 21.95 -4.97 6.95
N GLN A 86 22.70 -4.41 7.83
CA GLN A 86 23.31 -5.09 8.95
C GLN A 86 22.39 -5.10 10.17
N PHE A 87 22.45 -6.18 10.93
CA PHE A 87 21.89 -6.22 12.27
C PHE A 87 22.90 -6.81 13.24
N LYS A 88 22.70 -6.58 14.54
CA LYS A 88 23.45 -7.25 15.59
C LYS A 88 22.64 -8.45 16.09
N ASP A 89 23.27 -9.63 16.07
CA ASP A 89 22.69 -10.84 16.63
C ASP A 89 22.68 -10.85 18.17
N GLY A 90 22.23 -11.95 18.77
CA GLY A 90 22.22 -12.13 20.23
C GLY A 90 23.59 -12.05 20.88
N THR A 91 24.68 -12.23 20.11
CA THR A 91 26.08 -12.13 20.57
C THR A 91 26.71 -10.76 20.29
N LEU A 92 25.92 -9.79 19.80
CA LEU A 92 26.34 -8.45 19.36
C LEU A 92 27.27 -8.45 18.14
N SER A 93 27.38 -9.55 17.41
CA SER A 93 28.10 -9.64 16.13
C SER A 93 27.28 -9.04 15.01
N ASN A 94 27.94 -8.37 14.05
CA ASN A 94 27.26 -7.82 12.87
C ASN A 94 26.97 -8.93 11.87
N GLN A 95 25.72 -8.99 11.41
CA GLN A 95 25.28 -9.88 10.33
C GLN A 95 24.59 -9.08 9.25
N ASP A 96 24.80 -9.49 8.00
CA ASP A 96 24.14 -8.87 6.84
C ASP A 96 22.92 -9.70 6.45
N TYR A 97 21.84 -9.03 6.11
CA TYR A 97 20.62 -9.70 5.67
C TYR A 97 19.98 -9.03 4.46
N HIS A 98 19.25 -9.81 3.71
CA HIS A 98 18.40 -9.41 2.61
C HIS A 98 17.00 -9.94 2.85
N HIS A 99 16.02 -9.08 2.84
CA HIS A 99 14.64 -9.46 3.09
C HIS A 99 13.76 -8.99 1.92
N ILE A 100 13.07 -9.94 1.30
CA ILE A 100 12.06 -9.65 0.28
C ILE A 100 10.71 -10.15 0.76
N HIS A 101 9.70 -9.28 0.72
CA HIS A 101 8.35 -9.64 1.15
C HIS A 101 7.28 -8.98 0.28
N ALA A 102 6.13 -9.63 0.20
CA ALA A 102 4.95 -9.11 -0.44
C ALA A 102 3.91 -8.77 0.63
N ASP A 103 3.41 -7.55 0.59
CA ASP A 103 2.47 -7.01 1.57
C ASP A 103 1.14 -6.62 0.93
N LEU A 104 0.07 -6.84 1.68
CA LEU A 104 -1.22 -6.19 1.47
C LEU A 104 -1.29 -4.94 2.34
N LEU A 105 -1.71 -3.82 1.74
CA LEU A 105 -1.85 -2.54 2.40
C LEU A 105 -3.34 -2.17 2.51
N TRP A 106 -3.73 -1.68 3.66
CA TRP A 106 -5.08 -1.19 3.88
C TRP A 106 -5.05 0.29 4.32
N ASN A 107 -5.33 1.21 3.38
CA ASN A 107 -5.42 2.63 3.72
C ASN A 107 -6.73 2.92 4.45
N VAL A 108 -6.66 3.15 5.74
CA VAL A 108 -7.83 3.43 6.62
C VAL A 108 -8.50 4.76 6.31
N LEU A 109 -7.79 5.68 5.65
CA LEU A 109 -8.32 6.98 5.22
C LEU A 109 -8.86 6.95 3.78
N GLY A 110 -8.79 5.81 3.12
CA GLY A 110 -9.19 5.66 1.71
C GLY A 110 -10.65 5.98 1.42
N CYS A 111 -11.54 5.78 2.39
CA CYS A 111 -12.96 6.13 2.26
C CYS A 111 -13.22 7.63 2.05
N ARG A 112 -12.30 8.51 2.46
CA ARG A 112 -12.41 9.96 2.26
C ARG A 112 -12.24 10.35 0.80
N TYR A 113 -11.44 9.62 0.03
CA TYR A 113 -11.31 9.86 -1.42
C TYR A 113 -12.63 9.65 -2.17
N ALA A 114 -13.48 8.74 -1.72
CA ALA A 114 -14.80 8.51 -2.29
C ALA A 114 -15.74 9.70 -2.07
N ARG A 115 -15.52 10.51 -1.03
CA ARG A 115 -16.32 11.70 -0.69
C ARG A 115 -15.75 12.99 -1.27
N GLN A 116 -14.84 12.95 -2.24
CA GLN A 116 -14.18 14.13 -2.84
C GLN A 116 -13.31 14.96 -1.88
N GLU A 117 -12.95 14.45 -0.74
CA GLU A 117 -12.06 15.16 0.17
C GLU A 117 -10.63 15.18 -0.39
N GLN A 118 -9.97 16.33 -0.31
CA GLN A 118 -8.55 16.46 -0.62
C GLN A 118 -7.73 15.90 0.55
N VAL A 119 -7.55 14.59 0.56
CA VAL A 119 -6.78 13.92 1.60
C VAL A 119 -5.30 14.04 1.31
N ARG A 120 -4.54 14.64 2.23
CA ARG A 120 -3.08 14.73 2.14
C ARG A 120 -2.38 13.61 2.92
N TRP A 121 -3.06 13.03 3.90
CA TRP A 121 -2.53 11.98 4.74
C TRP A 121 -3.09 10.63 4.34
N ASN A 122 -2.21 9.63 4.26
CA ASN A 122 -2.57 8.22 4.18
C ASN A 122 -2.02 7.52 5.41
N LEU A 123 -2.78 6.59 5.94
CA LEU A 123 -2.35 5.69 7.00
C LEU A 123 -2.73 4.28 6.59
N ALA A 124 -1.72 3.47 6.34
CA ALA A 124 -1.88 2.14 5.80
C ALA A 124 -1.20 1.08 6.70
N PRO A 125 -1.94 0.44 7.61
CA PRO A 125 -1.53 -0.84 8.15
C PRO A 125 -1.27 -1.83 7.02
N PHE A 126 -0.29 -2.70 7.21
CA PHE A 126 0.01 -3.75 6.25
C PHE A 126 0.40 -5.05 6.94
N ALA A 127 0.21 -6.14 6.22
CA ALA A 127 0.73 -7.44 6.58
C ALA A 127 1.16 -8.18 5.32
N GLY A 128 2.18 -9.00 5.44
CA GLY A 128 2.77 -9.71 4.31
C GLY A 128 3.58 -10.92 4.71
N VAL A 129 4.05 -11.59 3.69
CA VAL A 129 4.90 -12.78 3.81
C VAL A 129 6.13 -12.63 2.94
N GLY A 130 7.22 -13.23 3.35
CA GLY A 130 8.45 -13.09 2.64
C GLY A 130 9.51 -14.14 2.97
N LEU A 131 10.68 -13.90 2.43
CA LEU A 131 11.88 -14.68 2.64
C LEU A 131 12.99 -13.74 3.11
N LEU A 132 13.70 -14.16 4.12
CA LEU A 132 14.85 -13.47 4.63
C LEU A 132 16.08 -14.31 4.38
N HIS A 133 17.12 -13.71 3.82
CA HIS A 133 18.41 -14.33 3.59
C HIS A 133 19.44 -13.70 4.50
N ASN A 134 20.04 -14.48 5.39
CA ASN A 134 21.18 -14.06 6.17
C ASN A 134 22.46 -14.39 5.41
N ALA A 135 23.11 -13.38 4.87
CA ALA A 135 24.34 -13.56 4.08
C ALA A 135 25.53 -14.04 4.91
N SER A 136 25.48 -13.88 6.25
CA SER A 136 26.58 -14.26 7.14
C SER A 136 26.57 -15.74 7.51
N ASN A 137 25.37 -16.36 7.67
CA ASN A 137 25.24 -17.77 8.06
C ASN A 137 24.52 -18.63 7.02
N GLY A 138 23.99 -18.03 5.93
CA GLY A 138 23.31 -18.76 4.85
C GLY A 138 21.88 -19.21 5.17
N ASN A 139 21.31 -18.82 6.30
CA ASN A 139 19.94 -19.19 6.68
C ASN A 139 18.91 -18.44 5.85
N ASN A 140 17.83 -19.13 5.46
CA ASN A 140 16.75 -18.59 4.61
C ASN A 140 15.38 -18.84 5.25
N PRO A 141 15.05 -18.24 6.41
CA PRO A 141 13.77 -18.45 7.03
C PRO A 141 12.64 -17.77 6.25
N PHE A 142 11.47 -18.38 6.31
CA PHE A 142 10.23 -17.75 5.93
C PHE A 142 9.84 -16.70 6.98
N THR A 143 9.26 -15.59 6.52
CA THR A 143 8.93 -14.46 7.38
C THR A 143 7.47 -14.04 7.24
N VAL A 144 6.94 -13.47 8.31
CA VAL A 144 5.74 -12.65 8.30
C VAL A 144 6.15 -11.21 8.64
N SER A 145 5.74 -10.29 7.78
CA SER A 145 5.94 -8.86 7.95
C SER A 145 4.62 -8.20 8.30
N TYR A 146 4.67 -7.20 9.16
CA TYR A 146 3.51 -6.40 9.54
C TYR A 146 3.97 -5.02 10.00
N GLY A 147 3.08 -4.06 9.92
CA GLY A 147 3.42 -2.72 10.32
C GLY A 147 2.39 -1.68 9.92
N VAL A 148 2.81 -0.43 10.00
CA VAL A 148 2.01 0.71 9.57
C VAL A 148 2.87 1.69 8.80
N GLN A 149 2.36 2.13 7.67
CA GLN A 149 2.96 3.16 6.82
C GLN A 149 2.10 4.41 6.88
N GLY A 150 2.71 5.52 7.25
CA GLY A 150 2.12 6.85 7.13
C GLY A 150 2.71 7.58 5.93
N GLU A 151 1.86 8.23 5.14
CA GLU A 151 2.30 9.07 4.03
C GLU A 151 1.70 10.46 4.11
N TYR A 152 2.51 11.45 3.79
CA TYR A 152 2.07 12.83 3.60
C TYR A 152 2.32 13.26 2.15
N ARG A 153 1.25 13.62 1.44
CA ARG A 153 1.31 14.04 0.05
C ARG A 153 1.90 15.44 -0.08
N ILE A 154 3.11 15.52 -0.63
CA ILE A 154 3.80 16.78 -0.93
C ILE A 154 3.29 17.33 -2.27
N SER A 155 3.15 16.45 -3.27
CA SER A 155 2.65 16.80 -4.60
C SER A 155 1.74 15.68 -5.15
N LYS A 156 1.22 15.86 -6.37
CA LYS A 156 0.42 14.81 -7.03
C LYS A 156 1.20 13.50 -7.25
N ARG A 157 2.53 13.57 -7.31
CA ARG A 157 3.40 12.45 -7.65
C ARG A 157 4.38 12.07 -6.55
N VAL A 158 4.52 12.87 -5.50
CA VAL A 158 5.52 12.65 -4.44
C VAL A 158 4.86 12.76 -3.09
N SER A 159 5.09 11.76 -2.26
CA SER A 159 4.71 11.75 -0.84
C SER A 159 5.95 11.51 0.02
N ALA A 160 6.03 12.16 1.17
CA ALA A 160 6.92 11.72 2.25
C ALA A 160 6.30 10.52 2.94
N MET A 161 7.10 9.55 3.34
CA MET A 161 6.63 8.37 4.06
C MET A 161 7.42 8.13 5.36
N LEU A 162 6.73 7.57 6.33
CA LEU A 162 7.29 7.02 7.56
C LEU A 162 6.68 5.64 7.77
N GLU A 163 7.52 4.65 8.03
CA GLU A 163 7.07 3.27 8.22
C GLU A 163 7.67 2.69 9.50
N LEU A 164 6.80 2.10 10.31
CA LEU A 164 7.16 1.24 11.43
C LEU A 164 6.76 -0.18 11.06
N SER A 165 7.72 -1.10 10.99
CA SER A 165 7.52 -2.48 10.60
C SER A 165 8.10 -3.46 11.60
N GLY A 166 7.45 -4.61 11.72
CA GLY A 166 7.92 -5.77 12.44
C GLY A 166 8.04 -6.95 11.50
N THR A 167 9.06 -7.77 11.70
CA THR A 167 9.26 -9.01 10.97
C THR A 167 9.49 -10.14 11.96
N THR A 168 8.74 -11.23 11.78
CA THR A 168 8.86 -12.45 12.57
C THR A 168 9.29 -13.58 11.66
N THR A 169 10.33 -14.30 12.04
CA THR A 169 10.79 -15.51 11.32
C THR A 169 10.20 -16.76 11.94
N PHE A 170 10.03 -17.82 11.15
CA PHE A 170 9.54 -19.11 11.64
C PHE A 170 10.67 -20.09 12.04
N GLN A 171 11.91 -19.69 11.86
CA GLN A 171 13.10 -20.44 12.25
C GLN A 171 14.10 -19.47 12.85
N ASP A 172 15.04 -20.02 13.64
CA ASP A 172 16.14 -19.22 14.18
C ASP A 172 16.93 -18.61 13.03
N PHE A 173 16.98 -17.30 13.02
CA PHE A 173 17.58 -16.51 11.97
C PHE A 173 19.07 -16.24 12.24
N ASP A 174 19.42 -16.02 13.50
CA ASP A 174 20.80 -15.74 13.92
C ASP A 174 21.65 -17.01 14.07
N GLY A 175 21.02 -18.19 14.07
CA GLY A 175 21.70 -19.47 14.26
C GLY A 175 22.03 -19.81 15.72
N TYR A 176 21.56 -18.98 16.66
CA TYR A 176 21.74 -19.19 18.10
C TYR A 176 20.38 -19.30 18.78
N GLY A 177 20.01 -20.48 19.23
CA GLY A 177 18.77 -20.65 19.98
C GLY A 177 18.25 -22.10 20.00
N ARG A 178 17.23 -22.36 20.82
CA ARG A 178 16.49 -23.62 20.76
C ARG A 178 15.46 -23.53 19.65
N PRO A 179 15.23 -24.59 18.87
CA PRO A 179 14.22 -24.59 17.81
C PRO A 179 12.83 -24.37 18.43
N ASN A 180 12.40 -23.14 18.48
CA ASN A 180 11.06 -22.75 18.89
C ASN A 180 10.19 -22.55 17.64
N ARG A 181 8.86 -22.77 17.77
CA ARG A 181 7.91 -22.62 16.67
C ARG A 181 7.76 -21.17 16.17
N LEU A 182 8.11 -20.20 17.00
CA LEU A 182 8.21 -18.78 16.67
C LEU A 182 9.70 -18.43 16.78
N GLY A 183 10.28 -18.03 15.66
CA GLY A 183 11.68 -17.61 15.59
C GLY A 183 11.90 -16.18 16.06
N ASP A 184 12.90 -15.56 15.50
CA ASP A 184 13.36 -14.24 15.89
C ASP A 184 12.44 -13.11 15.41
N HIS A 185 12.49 -12.00 16.15
CA HIS A 185 11.74 -10.79 15.85
C HIS A 185 12.70 -9.65 15.50
N MET A 186 12.31 -8.86 14.52
CA MET A 186 13.03 -7.67 14.11
C MET A 186 12.05 -6.50 13.96
N VAL A 187 12.45 -5.32 14.41
CA VAL A 187 11.68 -4.08 14.27
C VAL A 187 12.48 -3.07 13.47
N SER A 188 11.83 -2.36 12.57
CA SER A 188 12.45 -1.33 11.74
C SER A 188 11.60 -0.06 11.74
N LEU A 189 12.30 1.06 11.77
CA LEU A 189 11.73 2.39 11.57
C LEU A 189 12.44 3.05 10.40
N THR A 190 11.70 3.33 9.34
CA THR A 190 12.25 3.93 8.11
C THR A 190 11.46 5.16 7.69
N ALA A 191 12.14 6.11 7.08
CA ALA A 191 11.56 7.32 6.50
C ALA A 191 12.10 7.52 5.08
N GLY A 192 11.28 8.05 4.20
CA GLY A 192 11.66 8.23 2.80
C GLY A 192 10.59 8.88 1.95
N PHE A 193 10.60 8.54 0.68
CA PHE A 193 9.69 9.10 -0.30
C PHE A 193 9.01 8.00 -1.13
N THR A 194 7.75 8.25 -1.44
CA THR A 194 6.95 7.46 -2.38
C THR A 194 6.68 8.28 -3.64
N PHE A 195 6.97 7.71 -4.79
CA PHE A 195 6.75 8.29 -6.11
C PHE A 195 5.58 7.59 -6.79
N HIS A 196 4.53 8.35 -7.09
CA HIS A 196 3.33 7.82 -7.74
C HIS A 196 3.48 7.86 -9.26
N LEU A 197 3.28 6.72 -9.92
CA LEU A 197 3.51 6.51 -11.34
C LEU A 197 2.20 6.31 -12.10
N GLY A 198 2.24 6.58 -13.40
CA GLY A 198 1.08 6.40 -14.28
C GLY A 198 -0.05 7.40 -14.02
N LYS A 199 -1.29 6.96 -14.19
CA LYS A 199 -2.48 7.74 -13.88
C LYS A 199 -2.74 7.72 -12.38
N VAL A 200 -2.53 8.87 -11.74
CA VAL A 200 -2.74 9.03 -10.29
C VAL A 200 -4.15 9.57 -10.04
N GLY A 201 -4.89 8.90 -9.18
CA GLY A 201 -6.23 9.32 -8.77
C GLY A 201 -7.31 8.28 -9.04
N TRP A 202 -8.53 8.64 -8.70
CA TRP A 202 -9.68 7.74 -8.68
C TRP A 202 -10.80 8.30 -9.53
N LYS A 203 -11.47 7.41 -10.30
CA LYS A 203 -12.67 7.75 -11.05
C LYS A 203 -13.89 7.39 -10.19
N ARG A 204 -14.85 8.28 -10.12
CA ARG A 204 -16.13 8.03 -9.47
C ARG A 204 -17.02 7.22 -10.40
N ALA A 205 -17.83 6.33 -9.83
CA ALA A 205 -18.84 5.62 -10.59
C ALA A 205 -19.97 6.57 -10.99
N VAL A 206 -20.40 6.49 -12.25
CA VAL A 206 -21.53 7.29 -12.78
C VAL A 206 -22.83 6.56 -12.44
N ASP A 207 -23.82 7.29 -11.99
CA ASP A 207 -25.18 6.78 -11.87
C ASP A 207 -25.80 6.63 -13.27
N ALA A 208 -25.97 5.37 -13.68
CA ALA A 208 -26.52 5.03 -14.99
C ALA A 208 -28.04 5.24 -15.10
N THR A 209 -28.74 5.51 -14.00
CA THR A 209 -30.22 5.58 -13.96
C THR A 209 -30.76 6.61 -14.94
N SER A 210 -30.12 7.78 -15.03
CA SER A 210 -30.51 8.84 -15.93
C SER A 210 -30.37 8.44 -17.41
N TYR A 211 -29.30 7.71 -17.73
CA TYR A 211 -29.04 7.22 -19.10
C TYR A 211 -29.99 6.10 -19.49
N ILE A 212 -30.30 5.19 -18.57
CA ILE A 212 -31.26 4.08 -18.80
C ILE A 212 -32.64 4.67 -19.06
N ARG A 213 -33.10 5.61 -18.25
CA ARG A 213 -34.41 6.26 -18.41
C ARG A 213 -34.51 7.02 -19.73
N GLN A 214 -33.46 7.68 -20.19
CA GLN A 214 -33.44 8.35 -21.48
C GLN A 214 -33.49 7.35 -22.64
N ASN A 215 -32.79 6.21 -22.55
CA ASN A 215 -32.83 5.17 -23.57
C ASN A 215 -34.19 4.49 -23.65
N GLU A 216 -34.84 4.22 -22.53
CA GLU A 216 -36.21 3.67 -22.51
C GLU A 216 -37.18 4.62 -23.21
N TRP A 217 -37.06 5.93 -22.92
CA TRP A 217 -37.92 6.93 -23.57
C TRP A 217 -37.66 7.09 -25.09
N LEU A 218 -36.45 6.77 -25.58
CA LEU A 218 -36.14 6.81 -27.02
C LEU A 218 -36.61 5.54 -27.79
N VAL A 219 -36.94 4.47 -27.07
CA VAL A 219 -37.36 3.18 -27.66
C VAL A 219 -38.90 3.04 -27.74
N ASP A 220 -39.64 3.77 -26.88
CA ASP A 220 -41.11 3.87 -26.89
C ASP A 220 -41.58 4.96 -27.90
#